data_0c0d9370c11a020d9e90e1aab666815d
#
_entry.id   0c0d9370c11a020d9e90e1aab666815d
#
_cell.length_a   1.000
_cell.length_b   1.000
_cell.length_c   1.000
_cell.angle_alpha   90.00
_cell.angle_beta   90.00
_cell.angle_gamma   90.00
#
_symmetry.space_group_name_H-M   'P 1'
#
loop_
_entity.id
_entity.type
_entity.pdbx_description
1 polymer ?
#
loop_
_entity_poly.entity_id
_entity_poly.type
_entity_poly.pdbx_seq_one_letter_code
_entity_poly.pdbx_strand_id
1 'polypeptide(L)'
;MQTITISGYLGEDAQLRRSDSGTEFVTFTLASKDSRGESHFFPCTWFQTRSKMLQHLVKGAAVIVTGELQIWDSEKDGTKYRNFRISCDRIGFAPQQKKGPEDLPE
;
A
#
# COMPACT_ATOMS: atom_id res chain seq x y z
N MET A 1 -0.58 -6.36 -18.98
CA MET A 1 -0.96 -6.22 -17.57
C MET A 1 0.29 -6.15 -16.72
N GLN A 2 0.30 -5.26 -15.78
CA GLN A 2 1.45 -5.10 -14.89
C GLN A 2 1.02 -5.44 -13.48
N THR A 3 1.53 -6.52 -12.94
CA THR A 3 1.20 -6.99 -11.62
C THR A 3 2.40 -6.79 -10.70
N ILE A 4 2.15 -6.31 -9.51
CA ILE A 4 3.20 -6.06 -8.53
C ILE A 4 2.77 -6.62 -7.18
N THR A 5 3.73 -7.17 -6.46
CA THR A 5 3.52 -7.65 -5.10
C THR A 5 4.56 -6.98 -4.21
N ILE A 6 4.08 -6.32 -3.17
CA ILE A 6 4.96 -5.58 -2.27
C ILE A 6 4.58 -5.88 -0.84
N SER A 7 5.57 -6.12 -0.01
CA SER A 7 5.38 -6.22 1.43
C SER A 7 5.97 -4.99 2.11
N GLY A 8 5.34 -4.57 3.18
CA GLY A 8 5.83 -3.40 3.92
C GLY A 8 4.88 -3.04 5.05
N TYR A 9 4.97 -1.79 5.45
CA TYR A 9 4.19 -1.28 6.58
C TYR A 9 3.39 -0.07 6.14
N LEU A 10 2.18 0.06 6.68
CA LEU A 10 1.40 1.27 6.44
C LEU A 10 2.09 2.46 7.12
N GLY A 11 2.27 3.54 6.38
CA GLY A 11 2.84 4.76 6.92
C GLY A 11 1.84 5.58 7.71
N GLU A 12 0.56 5.38 7.45
CA GLU A 12 -0.55 6.05 8.13
C GLU A 12 -1.76 5.13 8.12
N ASP A 13 -2.76 5.49 8.90
CA ASP A 13 -4.03 4.77 8.87
C ASP A 13 -4.64 4.88 7.47
N ALA A 14 -5.24 3.79 7.00
CA ALA A 14 -5.96 3.82 5.74
C ALA A 14 -7.15 4.76 5.85
N GLN A 15 -7.46 5.46 4.75
CA GLN A 15 -8.53 6.45 4.73
C GLN A 15 -9.60 6.06 3.72
N LEU A 16 -10.84 6.18 4.15
CA LEU A 16 -11.98 5.98 3.25
C LEU A 16 -12.18 7.26 2.46
N ARG A 17 -12.27 7.11 1.15
CA ARG A 17 -12.46 8.22 0.22
C ARG A 17 -13.71 7.98 -0.62
N ARG A 18 -14.22 9.06 -1.18
CA ARG A 18 -15.33 8.97 -2.11
C ARG A 18 -15.02 9.86 -3.30
N SER A 19 -15.20 9.31 -4.51
CA SER A 19 -15.01 10.07 -5.73
C SER A 19 -16.23 10.94 -6.01
N ASP A 20 -16.10 11.86 -6.96
CA ASP A 20 -17.21 12.73 -7.35
C ASP A 20 -18.41 11.95 -7.89
N SER A 21 -18.16 10.79 -8.45
CA SER A 21 -19.22 9.90 -8.94
C SER A 21 -19.88 9.08 -7.84
N GLY A 22 -19.41 9.21 -6.60
CA GLY A 22 -19.96 8.48 -5.47
C GLY A 22 -19.33 7.13 -5.18
N THR A 23 -18.28 6.78 -5.92
CA THR A 23 -17.57 5.53 -5.68
C THR A 23 -16.70 5.64 -4.44
N GLU A 24 -16.88 4.71 -3.51
CA GLU A 24 -16.06 4.67 -2.31
C GLU A 24 -14.84 3.78 -2.52
N PHE A 25 -13.73 4.22 -1.97
CA PHE A 25 -12.48 3.46 -2.03
C PHE A 25 -11.61 3.81 -0.84
N VAL A 26 -10.60 2.98 -0.60
CA VAL A 26 -9.68 3.16 0.51
C VAL A 26 -8.31 3.50 -0.04
N THR A 27 -7.65 4.47 0.57
CA THR A 27 -6.28 4.82 0.18
C THR A 27 -5.36 4.64 1.37
N PHE A 28 -4.15 4.20 1.09
CA PHE A 28 -3.10 4.13 2.09
C PHE A 28 -1.75 4.17 1.39
N THR A 29 -0.71 4.44 2.15
CA THR A 29 0.65 4.46 1.64
C THR A 29 1.43 3.34 2.29
N LEU A 30 2.08 2.54 1.47
CA LEU A 30 2.85 1.39 1.92
C LEU A 30 4.34 1.75 1.86
N ALA A 31 5.01 1.65 2.99
CA ALA A 31 6.46 1.85 3.06
C ALA A 31 7.14 0.50 2.93
N SER A 32 7.99 0.38 1.94
CA SER A 32 8.69 -0.87 1.65
C SER A 32 10.16 -0.58 1.43
N LYS A 33 11.01 -1.43 1.97
CA LYS A 33 12.46 -1.29 1.79
C LYS A 33 12.94 -2.14 0.63
N ASP A 34 13.85 -1.58 -0.15
CA ASP A 34 14.49 -2.33 -1.21
C ASP A 34 15.68 -3.14 -0.66
N SER A 35 16.39 -3.83 -1.55
CA SER A 35 17.50 -4.68 -1.13
C SER A 35 18.69 -3.90 -0.55
N ARG A 36 18.71 -2.58 -0.77
CA ARG A 36 19.77 -1.71 -0.23
C ARG A 36 19.36 -1.11 1.11
N GLY A 37 18.16 -1.40 1.59
CA GLY A 37 17.65 -0.86 2.82
C GLY A 37 17.00 0.51 2.69
N GLU A 38 16.84 1.02 1.48
CA GLU A 38 16.17 2.29 1.27
C GLU A 38 14.66 2.10 1.25
N SER A 39 13.95 2.99 1.94
CA SER A 39 12.50 2.95 2.01
C SER A 39 11.89 3.68 0.83
N HIS A 40 10.89 3.06 0.24
CA HIS A 40 10.12 3.66 -0.83
C HIS A 40 8.65 3.61 -0.45
N PHE A 41 7.91 4.64 -0.86
CA PHE A 41 6.51 4.77 -0.50
C PHE A 41 5.64 4.52 -1.73
N PHE A 42 4.68 3.61 -1.57
CA PHE A 42 3.80 3.21 -2.66
C PHE A 42 2.37 3.59 -2.31
N PRO A 43 1.78 4.54 -3.06
CA PRO A 43 0.37 4.85 -2.84
C PRO A 43 -0.49 3.71 -3.34
N CYS A 44 -1.44 3.30 -2.53
CA CYS A 44 -2.30 2.16 -2.80
C CYS A 44 -3.76 2.56 -2.75
N THR A 45 -4.57 1.97 -3.62
CA THR A 45 -6.01 2.16 -3.65
C THR A 45 -6.68 0.80 -3.60
N TRP A 46 -7.71 0.67 -2.78
CA TRP A 46 -8.43 -0.58 -2.60
C TRP A 46 -9.93 -0.30 -2.59
N PHE A 47 -10.66 -1.07 -3.37
CA PHE A 47 -12.09 -0.81 -3.54
C PHE A 47 -12.98 -1.67 -2.66
N GLN A 48 -12.42 -2.50 -1.80
CA GLN A 48 -13.19 -3.35 -0.88
C GLN A 48 -13.48 -2.61 0.42
N THR A 49 -14.43 -1.69 0.36
CA THR A 49 -14.69 -0.80 1.50
C THR A 49 -15.48 -1.46 2.64
N ARG A 50 -16.01 -2.65 2.42
CA ARG A 50 -16.79 -3.36 3.44
C ARG A 50 -16.03 -4.51 4.07
N SER A 51 -14.77 -4.64 3.75
CA SER A 51 -13.96 -5.71 4.32
C SER A 51 -13.68 -5.47 5.79
N LYS A 52 -13.69 -6.53 6.57
CA LYS A 52 -13.33 -6.48 7.98
C LYS A 52 -11.86 -6.14 8.17
N MET A 53 -11.06 -6.25 7.12
CA MET A 53 -9.65 -5.93 7.17
C MET A 53 -9.39 -4.44 7.35
N LEU A 54 -10.37 -3.58 7.00
CA LEU A 54 -10.19 -2.14 7.09
C LEU A 54 -9.79 -1.68 8.48
N GLN A 55 -10.37 -2.26 9.51
CA GLN A 55 -10.07 -1.85 10.88
C GLN A 55 -8.65 -2.18 11.29
N HIS A 56 -7.98 -3.05 10.54
CA HIS A 56 -6.60 -3.45 10.81
C HIS A 56 -5.59 -2.73 9.92
N LEU A 57 -6.06 -1.93 8.97
CA LEU A 57 -5.18 -1.15 8.09
C LEU A 57 -4.82 0.16 8.76
N VAL A 58 -4.02 0.06 9.79
CA VAL A 58 -3.61 1.19 10.61
C VAL A 58 -2.11 1.38 10.50
N LYS A 59 -1.66 2.56 10.91
CA LYS A 59 -0.23 2.89 10.88
C LYS A 59 0.59 1.81 11.54
N GLY A 60 1.63 1.37 10.85
CA GLY A 60 2.53 0.34 11.35
C GLY A 60 2.11 -1.09 11.06
N ALA A 61 0.92 -1.30 10.49
CA ALA A 61 0.49 -2.65 10.14
C ALA A 61 1.37 -3.22 9.05
N ALA A 62 1.82 -4.45 9.24
CA ALA A 62 2.62 -5.16 8.25
C ALA A 62 1.71 -5.89 7.28
N VAL A 63 1.81 -5.58 6.01
CA VAL A 63 0.92 -6.13 4.99
C VAL A 63 1.69 -6.56 3.75
N ILE A 64 1.06 -7.44 2.99
CA ILE A 64 1.51 -7.82 1.65
C ILE A 64 0.40 -7.44 0.70
N VAL A 65 0.73 -6.64 -0.31
CA VAL A 65 -0.24 -6.14 -1.28
C VAL A 65 0.10 -6.69 -2.64
N THR A 66 -0.91 -7.19 -3.34
CA THR A 66 -0.79 -7.59 -4.73
C THR A 66 -1.83 -6.84 -5.53
N GLY A 67 -1.41 -6.28 -6.66
CA GLY A 67 -2.33 -5.54 -7.50
C GLY A 67 -1.70 -5.12 -8.81
N GLU A 68 -2.37 -4.20 -9.46
CA GLU A 68 -1.91 -3.67 -10.73
C GLU A 68 -1.18 -2.35 -10.50
N LEU A 69 0.00 -2.24 -11.11
CA LEU A 69 0.73 -0.99 -11.10
C LEU A 69 0.13 -0.07 -12.17
N GLN A 70 -0.32 1.09 -11.77
CA GLN A 70 -0.88 2.10 -12.65
C GLN A 70 0.06 3.30 -12.69
N ILE A 71 0.39 3.73 -13.90
CA ILE A 71 1.31 4.85 -14.11
C ILE A 71 0.62 5.83 -15.04
N TRP A 72 0.68 7.12 -14.69
CA TRP A 72 0.14 8.17 -15.56
C TRP A 72 1.00 9.41 -15.43
N ASP A 73 0.98 10.23 -16.49
CA ASP A 73 1.70 11.48 -16.51
C ASP A 73 0.76 12.64 -16.22
N SER A 74 1.25 13.63 -15.52
CA SER A 74 0.53 14.87 -15.30
C SER A 74 1.47 16.03 -15.55
N GLU A 75 0.89 17.23 -15.72
CA GLU A 75 1.65 18.44 -15.93
C GLU A 75 1.11 19.52 -15.04
N LYS A 76 2.02 20.22 -14.36
CA LYS A 76 1.65 21.34 -13.50
C LYS A 76 2.70 22.43 -13.66
N ASP A 77 2.25 23.62 -14.00
CA ASP A 77 3.13 24.79 -14.16
C ASP A 77 4.29 24.52 -15.13
N GLY A 78 4.00 23.79 -16.21
CA GLY A 78 5.00 23.47 -17.22
C GLY A 78 5.91 22.31 -16.86
N THR A 79 5.78 21.76 -15.67
CA THR A 79 6.60 20.63 -15.23
C THR A 79 5.81 19.34 -15.38
N LYS A 80 6.44 18.35 -16.00
CA LYS A 80 5.82 17.05 -16.20
C LYS A 80 6.19 16.14 -15.04
N TYR A 81 5.17 15.43 -14.54
CA TYR A 81 5.34 14.48 -13.45
C TYR A 81 4.86 13.11 -13.89
N ARG A 82 5.60 12.09 -13.52
CA ARG A 82 5.14 10.72 -13.68
C ARG A 82 4.64 10.22 -12.34
N ASN A 83 3.39 9.82 -12.32
CA ASN A 83 2.73 9.35 -11.10
C ASN A 83 2.49 7.86 -11.18
N PHE A 84 2.38 7.23 -10.03
CA PHE A 84 2.04 5.81 -9.99
C PHE A 84 1.22 5.52 -8.75
N ARG A 85 0.49 4.43 -8.81
CA ARG A 85 -0.21 3.89 -7.66
C ARG A 85 -0.43 2.40 -7.90
N ILE A 86 -0.75 1.68 -6.83
CA ILE A 86 -1.10 0.28 -6.92
C ILE A 86 -2.59 0.15 -6.70
N SER A 87 -3.29 -0.39 -7.69
CA SER A 87 -4.70 -0.75 -7.53
C SER A 87 -4.72 -2.15 -6.94
N CYS A 88 -5.02 -2.24 -5.64
CA CYS A 88 -4.88 -3.49 -4.90
C CYS A 88 -5.97 -4.48 -5.25
N ASP A 89 -5.59 -5.71 -5.52
CA ASP A 89 -6.51 -6.83 -5.70
C ASP A 89 -6.63 -7.62 -4.41
N ARG A 90 -5.51 -7.77 -3.71
CA ARG A 90 -5.46 -8.55 -2.47
C ARG A 90 -4.54 -7.88 -1.47
N ILE A 91 -4.94 -7.93 -0.22
CA ILE A 91 -4.15 -7.47 0.89
C ILE A 91 -4.12 -8.59 1.92
N GLY A 92 -2.93 -9.01 2.31
CA GLY A 92 -2.75 -9.97 3.38
C GLY A 92 -1.93 -9.34 4.49
N PHE A 93 -2.14 -9.80 5.70
CA PHE A 93 -1.33 -9.33 6.81
C PHE A 93 -0.12 -10.23 6.96
N ALA A 94 1.05 -9.61 6.99
CA ALA A 94 2.27 -10.34 7.22
C ALA A 94 2.39 -10.66 8.70
N PRO A 95 2.94 -11.83 9.06
CA PRO A 95 3.18 -12.11 10.47
C PRO A 95 4.15 -11.08 11.03
N GLN A 96 3.80 -10.50 12.19
CA GLN A 96 4.73 -9.61 12.85
C GLN A 96 5.76 -10.46 13.55
N GLN A 97 7.02 -10.18 13.26
CA GLN A 97 8.09 -10.84 13.96
C GLN A 97 8.25 -10.19 15.32
N LYS A 98 8.24 -11.00 16.33
CA LYS A 98 8.63 -10.54 17.65
C LYS A 98 10.13 -10.32 17.62
N LYS A 99 10.57 -9.37 18.38
CA LYS A 99 11.99 -9.10 18.48
C LYS A 99 12.59 -9.98 19.54
N GLY A 100 13.76 -10.51 19.24
CA GLY A 100 14.50 -11.30 20.19
C GLY A 100 15.04 -12.56 19.55
N PRO A 101 16.15 -13.07 20.08
CA PRO A 101 16.77 -14.26 19.52
C PRO A 101 15.87 -15.49 19.57
N GLU A 102 14.99 -15.54 20.53
CA GLU A 102 14.08 -16.68 20.68
C GLU A 102 13.10 -16.79 19.52
N ASP A 103 12.93 -15.72 18.77
CA ASP A 103 12.02 -15.74 17.63
C ASP A 103 12.69 -16.18 16.35
N LEU A 104 14.00 -16.37 16.39
CA LEU A 104 14.75 -16.73 15.22
C LEU A 104 14.94 -18.24 15.17
N PRO A 105 14.62 -18.87 14.05
CA PRO A 105 14.96 -20.28 13.89
C PRO A 105 16.47 -20.43 13.82
N GLU A 106 16.95 -21.40 14.49
CA GLU A 106 18.40 -21.68 14.50
C GLU A 106 18.74 -22.80 13.56
#